data_c904a903625f52d67710cf29704ead13
#
_entry.id   c904a903625f52d67710cf29704ead13
#
_cell.length_a   1.000
_cell.length_b   1.000
_cell.length_c   1.000
_cell.angle_alpha   90.00
_cell.angle_beta   90.00
_cell.angle_gamma   90.00
#
_symmetry.space_group_name_H-M   'P 1'
#
loop_
_entity.id
_entity.type
_entity.pdbx_description
1 polymer ?
#
loop_
_entity_poly.entity_id
_entity_poly.type
_entity_poly.pdbx_seq_one_letter_code
_entity_poly.pdbx_strand_id
1 'polypeptide(L)'
;MLMLIVIIMASCEQKEPASIDEQDEMKEHHASEELFESFKNSQTGQTDIIVNVYKLFTNYIDKMEKNPDASQLHTYKKEVIEPIYNDCFQGAEYLHMVESLINEAPNRYTVLKKIIEKIEMEDTNTMIKEALEKSASFLPSDNETTVCIFPSANGNSAMVNAGTGKIIVLYNLYYTEGIMKAGIAHEYHHSAWTEKYLRKALPISVLDNLIFEGKAVMFEKLVYPEHVLTPINMNYEKEYWSNIEADLGSYDFNRSHEIIMGGNDLPPIYGYSEGYKMVKSYLDLNPDATIEEWTAMSAKDIFEKGKYAEKYE
;
A
#
# COMPACT_ATOMS: atom_id res chain seq x y z
N MET A 1 -65.02 -44.90 31.64
CA MET A 1 -63.58 -44.51 31.91
C MET A 1 -62.81 -44.81 30.65
N LEU A 2 -62.66 -43.85 29.78
CA LEU A 2 -62.04 -43.99 28.45
C LEU A 2 -60.59 -43.57 28.61
N MET A 3 -59.66 -44.48 28.34
CA MET A 3 -58.24 -44.28 28.43
C MET A 3 -57.70 -43.86 27.03
N LEU A 4 -57.31 -42.61 26.94
CA LEU A 4 -56.75 -42.05 25.68
C LEU A 4 -55.26 -42.38 25.64
N ILE A 5 -54.86 -43.19 24.69
CA ILE A 5 -53.46 -43.49 24.39
C ILE A 5 -52.94 -42.42 23.43
N VAL A 6 -51.99 -41.60 23.90
CA VAL A 6 -51.27 -40.64 23.05
C VAL A 6 -50.04 -41.35 22.46
N ILE A 7 -50.06 -41.58 21.16
CA ILE A 7 -48.88 -42.07 20.43
C ILE A 7 -48.02 -40.85 20.05
N ILE A 8 -46.87 -40.72 20.66
CA ILE A 8 -45.84 -39.74 20.25
C ILE A 8 -45.05 -40.33 19.07
N MET A 9 -45.34 -39.83 17.88
CA MET A 9 -44.52 -40.09 16.70
C MET A 9 -43.27 -39.19 16.77
N ALA A 10 -42.12 -39.74 17.08
CA ALA A 10 -40.86 -39.07 16.92
C ALA A 10 -40.47 -39.04 15.43
N SER A 11 -40.63 -37.88 14.81
CA SER A 11 -40.14 -37.62 13.47
C SER A 11 -38.61 -37.46 13.57
N CYS A 12 -37.84 -38.44 13.07
CA CYS A 12 -36.45 -38.28 12.74
C CYS A 12 -36.39 -37.49 11.42
N GLU A 13 -36.11 -36.20 11.53
CA GLU A 13 -35.80 -35.37 10.39
C GLU A 13 -34.40 -35.77 9.89
N GLN A 14 -34.34 -36.61 8.88
CA GLN A 14 -33.11 -36.84 8.11
C GLN A 14 -32.86 -35.53 7.31
N LYS A 15 -31.81 -34.76 7.68
CA LYS A 15 -31.26 -33.73 6.82
C LYS A 15 -30.77 -34.40 5.54
N GLU A 16 -31.40 -34.12 4.42
CA GLU A 16 -30.88 -34.46 3.10
C GLU A 16 -29.52 -33.79 2.94
N PRO A 17 -28.54 -34.45 2.30
CA PRO A 17 -27.26 -33.78 1.97
C PRO A 17 -27.57 -32.65 0.99
N ALA A 18 -26.97 -31.48 1.26
CA ALA A 18 -27.09 -30.29 0.41
C ALA A 18 -26.79 -30.63 -1.06
N SER A 19 -27.53 -30.03 -1.97
CA SER A 19 -27.34 -30.22 -3.40
C SER A 19 -25.92 -29.78 -3.83
N ILE A 20 -25.42 -30.30 -4.95
CA ILE A 20 -24.08 -29.94 -5.48
C ILE A 20 -24.01 -28.43 -5.70
N ASP A 21 -25.08 -27.78 -6.15
CA ASP A 21 -25.16 -26.32 -6.35
C ASP A 21 -25.03 -25.53 -5.04
N GLU A 22 -25.68 -25.98 -3.94
CA GLU A 22 -25.57 -25.33 -2.62
C GLU A 22 -24.17 -25.50 -2.01
N GLN A 23 -23.48 -26.60 -2.32
CA GLN A 23 -22.10 -26.80 -1.86
C GLN A 23 -21.09 -25.93 -2.64
N ASP A 24 -21.33 -25.67 -3.92
CA ASP A 24 -20.49 -24.81 -4.74
C ASP A 24 -20.75 -23.33 -4.40
N GLU A 25 -22.00 -22.88 -4.17
CA GLU A 25 -22.32 -21.54 -3.68
C GLU A 25 -21.73 -21.28 -2.28
N MET A 26 -21.76 -22.26 -1.36
CA MET A 26 -21.12 -22.12 -0.05
C MET A 26 -19.60 -22.04 -0.15
N LYS A 27 -18.97 -22.77 -1.09
CA LYS A 27 -17.52 -22.70 -1.31
C LYS A 27 -17.12 -21.36 -1.95
N GLU A 28 -17.87 -20.85 -2.91
CA GLU A 28 -17.64 -19.53 -3.50
C GLU A 28 -17.82 -18.41 -2.47
N HIS A 29 -18.84 -18.49 -1.61
CA HIS A 29 -19.06 -17.51 -0.55
C HIS A 29 -17.93 -17.55 0.50
N HIS A 30 -17.50 -18.74 0.95
CA HIS A 30 -16.38 -18.87 1.87
C HIS A 30 -15.06 -18.40 1.24
N ALA A 31 -14.81 -18.70 -0.05
CA ALA A 31 -13.62 -18.23 -0.76
C ALA A 31 -13.62 -16.71 -0.90
N SER A 32 -14.77 -16.07 -1.05
CA SER A 32 -14.89 -14.62 -1.10
C SER A 32 -14.68 -13.97 0.26
N GLU A 33 -15.19 -14.54 1.35
CA GLU A 33 -14.97 -14.05 2.72
C GLU A 33 -13.50 -14.16 3.16
N GLU A 34 -12.78 -15.16 2.67
CA GLU A 34 -11.34 -15.28 2.94
C GLU A 34 -10.47 -14.33 2.10
N LEU A 35 -10.95 -13.91 0.91
CA LEU A 35 -10.22 -12.98 0.04
C LEU A 35 -10.32 -11.55 0.55
N PHE A 36 -11.48 -11.14 1.07
CA PHE A 36 -11.75 -9.79 1.53
C PHE A 36 -11.98 -9.76 3.04
N GLU A 37 -11.26 -8.92 3.74
CA GLU A 37 -11.53 -8.58 5.13
C GLU A 37 -11.87 -7.11 5.24
N SER A 38 -13.07 -6.79 5.70
CA SER A 38 -13.51 -5.41 5.93
C SER A 38 -13.58 -5.12 7.42
N PHE A 39 -13.21 -3.92 7.81
CA PHE A 39 -13.33 -3.45 9.18
C PHE A 39 -13.69 -1.97 9.23
N LYS A 40 -14.34 -1.57 10.32
CA LYS A 40 -14.66 -0.16 10.55
C LYS A 40 -13.48 0.52 11.24
N ASN A 41 -12.88 1.49 10.58
CA ASN A 41 -11.83 2.31 11.15
C ASN A 41 -12.42 3.16 12.29
N SER A 42 -11.91 2.98 13.49
CA SER A 42 -12.44 3.64 14.70
C SER A 42 -12.20 5.16 14.71
N GLN A 43 -11.27 5.66 13.92
CA GLN A 43 -10.88 7.08 13.88
C GLN A 43 -11.70 7.88 12.85
N THR A 44 -11.95 7.29 11.68
CA THR A 44 -12.66 7.96 10.58
C THR A 44 -14.13 7.55 10.48
N GLY A 45 -14.47 6.37 11.00
CA GLY A 45 -15.77 5.74 10.80
C GLY A 45 -15.97 5.15 9.40
N GLN A 46 -14.96 5.19 8.53
CA GLN A 46 -14.97 4.57 7.21
C GLN A 46 -14.84 3.05 7.32
N THR A 47 -15.24 2.34 6.27
CA THR A 47 -15.02 0.90 6.16
C THR A 47 -13.78 0.67 5.32
N ASP A 48 -12.65 0.30 5.95
CA ASP A 48 -11.45 -0.07 5.24
C ASP A 48 -11.48 -1.55 4.85
N ILE A 49 -10.78 -1.91 3.77
CA ILE A 49 -10.80 -3.25 3.17
C ILE A 49 -9.37 -3.75 3.01
N ILE A 50 -9.13 -4.99 3.41
CA ILE A 50 -7.90 -5.73 3.11
C ILE A 50 -8.24 -6.81 2.09
N VAL A 51 -7.53 -6.81 0.96
CA VAL A 51 -7.66 -7.81 -0.09
C VAL A 51 -6.46 -8.75 -0.04
N ASN A 52 -6.71 -9.98 0.40
CA ASN A 52 -5.69 -11.03 0.55
C ASN A 52 -5.35 -11.67 -0.81
N VAL A 53 -4.85 -10.86 -1.76
CA VAL A 53 -4.58 -11.30 -3.15
C VAL A 53 -3.66 -12.51 -3.20
N TYR A 54 -2.75 -12.67 -2.23
CA TYR A 54 -1.85 -13.82 -2.14
C TYR A 54 -2.59 -15.17 -2.16
N LYS A 55 -3.83 -15.24 -1.68
CA LYS A 55 -4.64 -16.47 -1.70
C LYS A 55 -4.97 -16.93 -3.12
N LEU A 56 -5.10 -16.02 -4.07
CA LEU A 56 -5.34 -16.33 -5.48
C LEU A 56 -4.11 -16.96 -6.16
N PHE A 57 -2.92 -16.70 -5.62
CA PHE A 57 -1.68 -17.23 -6.17
C PHE A 57 -1.55 -18.75 -6.07
N THR A 58 -2.16 -19.38 -5.07
CA THR A 58 -2.16 -20.84 -4.93
C THR A 58 -2.76 -21.49 -6.17
N ASN A 59 -3.94 -21.04 -6.60
CA ASN A 59 -4.60 -21.55 -7.80
C ASN A 59 -3.82 -21.24 -9.08
N TYR A 60 -3.27 -20.04 -9.19
CA TYR A 60 -2.42 -19.63 -10.32
C TYR A 60 -1.19 -20.56 -10.44
N ILE A 61 -0.46 -20.75 -9.36
CA ILE A 61 0.75 -21.58 -9.33
C ILE A 61 0.42 -23.04 -9.67
N ASP A 62 -0.63 -23.59 -9.08
CA ASP A 62 -1.10 -24.96 -9.33
C ASP A 62 -1.45 -25.19 -10.81
N LYS A 63 -2.12 -24.24 -11.45
CA LYS A 63 -2.44 -24.31 -12.88
C LYS A 63 -1.19 -24.30 -13.75
N MET A 64 -0.23 -23.45 -13.42
CA MET A 64 1.03 -23.37 -14.18
C MET A 64 1.91 -24.61 -13.99
N GLU A 65 1.97 -25.18 -12.78
CA GLU A 65 2.72 -26.43 -12.53
C GLU A 65 2.08 -27.64 -13.22
N LYS A 66 0.75 -27.69 -13.31
CA LYS A 66 0.01 -28.75 -14.02
C LYS A 66 0.05 -28.63 -15.53
N ASN A 67 0.16 -27.41 -16.04
CA ASN A 67 0.21 -27.13 -17.49
C ASN A 67 1.29 -26.06 -17.81
N PRO A 68 2.56 -26.46 -17.85
CA PRO A 68 3.68 -25.53 -18.08
C PRO A 68 3.65 -24.83 -19.46
N ASP A 69 2.93 -25.40 -20.44
CA ASP A 69 2.79 -24.83 -21.78
C ASP A 69 1.69 -23.78 -21.90
N ALA A 70 0.89 -23.58 -20.85
CA ALA A 70 -0.13 -22.54 -20.83
C ALA A 70 0.49 -21.13 -20.86
N SER A 71 -0.24 -20.16 -21.43
CA SER A 71 0.18 -18.77 -21.37
C SER A 71 0.19 -18.25 -19.93
N GLN A 72 1.39 -18.05 -19.39
CA GLN A 72 1.60 -17.62 -18.02
C GLN A 72 0.89 -16.30 -17.72
N LEU A 73 1.05 -15.29 -18.60
CA LEU A 73 0.41 -13.99 -18.42
C LEU A 73 -1.12 -14.09 -18.49
N HIS A 74 -1.65 -14.88 -19.44
CA HIS A 74 -3.11 -15.07 -19.51
C HIS A 74 -3.67 -15.73 -18.25
N THR A 75 -3.01 -16.80 -17.78
CA THR A 75 -3.41 -17.49 -16.56
C THR A 75 -3.33 -16.57 -15.34
N TYR A 76 -2.25 -15.80 -15.22
CA TYR A 76 -2.07 -14.82 -14.14
C TYR A 76 -3.17 -13.76 -14.15
N LYS A 77 -3.43 -13.15 -15.31
CA LYS A 77 -4.50 -12.13 -15.43
C LYS A 77 -5.85 -12.70 -15.01
N LYS A 78 -6.20 -13.87 -15.52
CA LYS A 78 -7.49 -14.51 -15.23
C LYS A 78 -7.64 -14.92 -13.76
N GLU A 79 -6.61 -15.53 -13.18
CA GLU A 79 -6.71 -16.13 -11.85
C GLU A 79 -6.42 -15.14 -10.72
N VAL A 80 -5.63 -14.09 -10.99
CA VAL A 80 -5.18 -13.17 -9.94
C VAL A 80 -5.67 -11.74 -10.16
N ILE A 81 -5.49 -11.18 -11.36
CA ILE A 81 -5.76 -9.75 -11.57
C ILE A 81 -7.24 -9.46 -11.77
N GLU A 82 -7.92 -10.19 -12.67
CA GLU A 82 -9.33 -9.95 -13.00
C GLU A 82 -10.24 -9.99 -11.75
N PRO A 83 -10.09 -10.96 -10.81
CA PRO A 83 -10.95 -11.03 -9.63
C PRO A 83 -10.87 -9.82 -8.69
N ILE A 84 -9.76 -9.09 -8.70
CA ILE A 84 -9.50 -7.99 -7.74
C ILE A 84 -9.25 -6.64 -8.42
N TYR A 85 -9.42 -6.58 -9.75
CA TYR A 85 -9.08 -5.37 -10.51
C TYR A 85 -9.88 -4.15 -10.05
N ASN A 86 -11.16 -4.33 -9.79
CA ASN A 86 -12.04 -3.24 -9.38
C ASN A 86 -11.65 -2.69 -8.01
N ASP A 87 -11.28 -3.55 -7.07
CA ASP A 87 -10.97 -3.16 -5.70
C ASP A 87 -9.56 -2.55 -5.60
N CYS A 88 -8.58 -3.16 -6.27
CA CYS A 88 -7.17 -2.78 -6.12
C CYS A 88 -6.71 -1.70 -7.11
N PHE A 89 -7.28 -1.63 -8.33
CA PHE A 89 -6.71 -0.83 -9.43
C PHE A 89 -7.68 0.14 -10.11
N GLN A 90 -8.97 -0.14 -10.11
CA GLN A 90 -9.92 0.71 -10.83
C GLN A 90 -9.96 2.12 -10.26
N GLY A 91 -9.78 3.13 -11.13
CA GLY A 91 -9.80 4.53 -10.73
C GLY A 91 -8.54 5.02 -10.02
N ALA A 92 -7.48 4.20 -9.97
CA ALA A 92 -6.21 4.57 -9.36
C ALA A 92 -5.51 5.68 -10.18
N GLU A 93 -5.15 6.80 -9.54
CA GLU A 93 -4.51 7.95 -10.18
C GLU A 93 -3.07 7.64 -10.63
N TYR A 94 -2.40 6.71 -9.93
CA TYR A 94 -1.01 6.30 -10.18
C TYR A 94 -0.91 4.87 -10.76
N LEU A 95 -1.88 4.46 -11.59
CA LEU A 95 -1.93 3.12 -12.17
C LEU A 95 -0.61 2.72 -12.87
N HIS A 96 0.10 3.70 -13.47
CA HIS A 96 1.40 3.48 -14.11
C HIS A 96 2.48 2.95 -13.16
N MET A 97 2.38 3.23 -11.85
CA MET A 97 3.32 2.72 -10.83
C MET A 97 3.17 1.21 -10.57
N VAL A 98 2.02 0.64 -10.90
CA VAL A 98 1.70 -0.78 -10.71
C VAL A 98 1.47 -1.52 -12.03
N GLU A 99 1.82 -0.90 -13.16
CA GLU A 99 1.59 -1.48 -14.49
C GLU A 99 2.35 -2.80 -14.69
N SER A 100 3.58 -2.90 -14.21
CA SER A 100 4.35 -4.13 -14.26
C SER A 100 3.70 -5.25 -13.43
N LEU A 101 3.15 -4.94 -12.25
CA LEU A 101 2.42 -5.90 -11.44
C LEU A 101 1.20 -6.48 -12.17
N ILE A 102 0.51 -5.67 -12.97
CA ILE A 102 -0.67 -6.08 -13.73
C ILE A 102 -0.29 -6.89 -14.98
N ASN A 103 0.84 -6.53 -15.63
CA ASN A 103 1.17 -7.00 -16.97
C ASN A 103 2.35 -7.98 -17.02
N GLU A 104 3.00 -8.27 -15.90
CA GLU A 104 4.11 -9.22 -15.83
C GLU A 104 3.79 -10.35 -14.85
N ALA A 105 3.62 -11.55 -15.37
CA ALA A 105 3.28 -12.70 -14.54
C ALA A 105 4.51 -13.19 -13.76
N PRO A 106 4.43 -13.35 -12.43
CA PRO A 106 5.54 -13.86 -11.65
C PRO A 106 5.75 -15.36 -11.88
N ASN A 107 7.02 -15.80 -11.92
CA ASN A 107 7.41 -17.17 -12.28
C ASN A 107 8.29 -17.89 -11.24
N ARG A 108 8.63 -17.24 -10.14
CA ARG A 108 9.45 -17.84 -9.06
C ARG A 108 8.59 -18.58 -8.04
N TYR A 109 7.84 -19.60 -8.49
CA TYR A 109 6.78 -20.27 -7.71
C TYR A 109 7.24 -20.79 -6.36
N THR A 110 8.43 -21.41 -6.27
CA THR A 110 8.96 -21.91 -4.99
C THR A 110 9.18 -20.78 -3.98
N VAL A 111 9.57 -19.60 -4.44
CA VAL A 111 9.75 -18.41 -3.56
C VAL A 111 8.39 -17.86 -3.17
N LEU A 112 7.46 -17.76 -4.13
CA LEU A 112 6.10 -17.28 -3.86
C LEU A 112 5.37 -18.15 -2.83
N LYS A 113 5.47 -19.48 -2.93
CA LYS A 113 4.89 -20.40 -1.93
C LYS A 113 5.42 -20.13 -0.53
N LYS A 114 6.74 -19.92 -0.36
CA LYS A 114 7.33 -19.56 0.94
C LYS A 114 6.86 -18.20 1.47
N ILE A 115 6.61 -17.25 0.57
CA ILE A 115 6.09 -15.93 0.97
C ILE A 115 4.64 -16.06 1.42
N ILE A 116 3.82 -16.83 0.70
CA ILE A 116 2.43 -17.09 1.06
C ILE A 116 2.37 -17.77 2.44
N GLU A 117 3.15 -18.82 2.66
CA GLU A 117 3.27 -19.49 3.96
C GLU A 117 3.65 -18.51 5.09
N LYS A 118 4.57 -17.57 4.80
CA LYS A 118 4.97 -16.54 5.77
C LYS A 118 3.82 -15.57 6.08
N ILE A 119 3.09 -15.09 5.05
CA ILE A 119 1.93 -14.20 5.24
C ILE A 119 0.86 -14.89 6.10
N GLU A 120 0.58 -16.17 5.85
CA GLU A 120 -0.41 -16.96 6.58
C GLU A 120 -0.01 -17.24 8.04
N MET A 121 1.31 -17.34 8.33
CA MET A 121 1.82 -17.53 9.69
C MET A 121 1.86 -16.23 10.50
N GLU A 122 1.92 -15.09 9.84
CA GLU A 122 1.95 -13.77 10.48
C GLU A 122 0.55 -13.16 10.47
N ASP A 123 0.18 -12.46 11.52
CA ASP A 123 -1.10 -11.76 11.59
C ASP A 123 -1.04 -10.44 10.81
N THR A 124 -0.82 -10.56 9.49
CA THR A 124 -0.59 -9.45 8.57
C THR A 124 -1.78 -8.49 8.52
N ASN A 125 -3.00 -9.03 8.55
CA ASN A 125 -4.21 -8.21 8.51
C ASN A 125 -4.36 -7.35 9.76
N THR A 126 -4.08 -7.89 10.95
CA THR A 126 -4.07 -7.10 12.19
C THR A 126 -3.02 -6.00 12.16
N MET A 127 -1.81 -6.27 11.65
CA MET A 127 -0.76 -5.24 11.50
C MET A 127 -1.21 -4.09 10.60
N ILE A 128 -1.85 -4.39 9.48
CA ILE A 128 -2.38 -3.40 8.53
C ILE A 128 -3.51 -2.59 9.18
N LYS A 129 -4.47 -3.26 9.83
CA LYS A 129 -5.57 -2.60 10.53
C LYS A 129 -5.07 -1.62 11.58
N GLU A 130 -4.18 -2.04 12.46
CA GLU A 130 -3.58 -1.19 13.47
C GLU A 130 -2.84 0.01 12.86
N ALA A 131 -2.14 -0.21 11.74
CA ALA A 131 -1.42 0.85 11.05
C ALA A 131 -2.36 1.88 10.40
N LEU A 132 -3.44 1.44 9.77
CA LEU A 132 -4.46 2.33 9.20
C LEU A 132 -5.17 3.13 10.30
N GLU A 133 -5.60 2.48 11.38
CA GLU A 133 -6.25 3.17 12.51
C GLU A 133 -5.31 4.21 13.15
N LYS A 134 -4.05 3.84 13.39
CA LYS A 134 -3.06 4.76 13.96
C LYS A 134 -2.79 5.92 13.01
N SER A 135 -2.59 5.68 11.72
CA SER A 135 -2.37 6.74 10.72
C SER A 135 -3.56 7.69 10.62
N ALA A 136 -4.78 7.14 10.58
CA ALA A 136 -6.02 7.91 10.56
C ALA A 136 -6.20 8.79 11.81
N SER A 137 -5.67 8.39 12.97
CA SER A 137 -5.71 9.21 14.18
C SER A 137 -4.83 10.47 14.09
N PHE A 138 -3.81 10.45 13.23
CA PHE A 138 -2.90 11.58 12.98
C PHE A 138 -3.36 12.45 11.81
N LEU A 139 -3.92 11.84 10.76
CA LEU A 139 -4.37 12.51 9.54
C LEU A 139 -5.64 11.83 8.99
N PRO A 140 -6.83 12.24 9.40
CA PRO A 140 -8.08 11.63 8.94
C PRO A 140 -8.26 11.77 7.41
N SER A 141 -8.68 10.68 6.75
CA SER A 141 -9.13 10.64 5.35
C SER A 141 -10.65 10.57 5.29
N ASP A 142 -11.25 11.13 4.25
CA ASP A 142 -12.71 11.06 4.00
C ASP A 142 -13.09 9.82 3.16
N ASN A 143 -12.10 9.15 2.54
CA ASN A 143 -12.31 7.93 1.75
C ASN A 143 -11.94 6.66 2.53
N GLU A 144 -12.61 5.56 2.17
CA GLU A 144 -12.18 4.22 2.58
C GLU A 144 -10.81 3.88 2.00
N THR A 145 -10.05 3.05 2.70
CA THR A 145 -8.75 2.57 2.24
C THR A 145 -8.80 1.09 1.94
N THR A 146 -8.43 0.71 0.72
CA THR A 146 -8.25 -0.68 0.30
C THR A 146 -6.76 -1.00 0.26
N VAL A 147 -6.34 -2.03 1.00
CA VAL A 147 -4.97 -2.53 1.01
C VAL A 147 -4.92 -3.90 0.36
N CYS A 148 -4.19 -4.03 -0.75
CA CYS A 148 -4.09 -5.26 -1.54
C CYS A 148 -2.73 -5.92 -1.32
N ILE A 149 -2.71 -7.17 -0.80
CA ILE A 149 -1.49 -7.88 -0.41
C ILE A 149 -1.09 -8.87 -1.50
N PHE A 150 -0.02 -8.55 -2.23
CA PHE A 150 0.58 -9.41 -3.25
C PHE A 150 1.87 -10.05 -2.73
N PRO A 151 2.11 -11.36 -2.96
CA PRO A 151 3.41 -11.95 -2.70
C PRO A 151 4.40 -11.52 -3.78
N SER A 152 5.55 -10.98 -3.41
CA SER A 152 6.60 -10.53 -4.33
C SER A 152 7.91 -11.28 -4.11
N ALA A 153 8.40 -11.97 -5.15
CA ALA A 153 9.71 -12.61 -5.12
C ALA A 153 10.87 -11.62 -5.30
N ASN A 154 10.61 -10.33 -5.50
CA ASN A 154 11.60 -9.27 -5.52
C ASN A 154 11.82 -8.75 -4.10
N GLY A 155 13.01 -8.96 -3.54
CA GLY A 155 13.34 -8.52 -2.18
C GLY A 155 13.45 -7.00 -2.00
N ASN A 156 13.54 -6.26 -3.11
CA ASN A 156 13.56 -4.79 -3.10
C ASN A 156 12.16 -4.18 -3.29
N SER A 157 11.14 -5.01 -3.48
CA SER A 157 9.76 -4.52 -3.58
C SER A 157 9.32 -3.97 -2.23
N ALA A 158 8.66 -2.82 -2.28
CA ALA A 158 8.09 -2.16 -1.11
C ALA A 158 6.55 -2.12 -1.23
N MET A 159 5.94 -1.13 -0.64
CA MET A 159 4.56 -0.76 -0.88
C MET A 159 4.49 0.30 -1.97
N VAL A 160 3.31 0.47 -2.53
CA VAL A 160 3.02 1.50 -3.53
C VAL A 160 1.64 2.06 -3.26
N ASN A 161 1.54 3.38 -3.14
CA ASN A 161 0.25 4.05 -3.24
C ASN A 161 -0.16 4.07 -4.72
N ALA A 162 -1.27 3.41 -5.06
CA ALA A 162 -1.79 3.42 -6.41
C ALA A 162 -2.75 4.61 -6.68
N GLY A 163 -3.09 5.36 -5.63
CA GLY A 163 -3.99 6.51 -5.69
C GLY A 163 -4.83 6.65 -4.41
N THR A 164 -5.82 7.51 -4.47
CA THR A 164 -6.74 7.75 -3.36
C THR A 164 -7.36 6.45 -2.85
N GLY A 165 -7.13 6.15 -1.58
CA GLY A 165 -7.68 4.95 -0.92
C GLY A 165 -7.11 3.62 -1.43
N LYS A 166 -5.97 3.58 -2.14
CA LYS A 166 -5.44 2.35 -2.74
C LYS A 166 -3.96 2.13 -2.44
N ILE A 167 -3.70 1.16 -1.57
CA ILE A 167 -2.33 0.76 -1.16
C ILE A 167 -2.05 -0.66 -1.64
N ILE A 168 -0.94 -0.86 -2.33
CA ILE A 168 -0.48 -2.16 -2.81
C ILE A 168 0.73 -2.58 -1.99
N VAL A 169 0.61 -3.66 -1.25
CA VAL A 169 1.69 -4.27 -0.48
C VAL A 169 2.34 -5.36 -1.33
N LEU A 170 3.61 -5.20 -1.69
CA LEU A 170 4.43 -6.19 -2.38
C LEU A 170 5.22 -6.99 -1.34
N TYR A 171 4.51 -7.88 -0.62
CA TYR A 171 5.04 -8.61 0.52
C TYR A 171 6.15 -9.58 0.09
N ASN A 172 7.31 -9.54 0.77
CA ASN A 172 8.45 -10.39 0.50
C ASN A 172 9.03 -11.00 1.79
N LEU A 173 10.07 -11.84 1.67
CA LEU A 173 10.66 -12.55 2.81
C LEU A 173 11.34 -11.64 3.86
N TYR A 174 11.64 -10.39 3.51
CA TYR A 174 12.31 -9.43 4.40
C TYR A 174 11.34 -8.55 5.19
N TYR A 175 10.03 -8.65 4.92
CA TYR A 175 9.03 -7.91 5.69
C TYR A 175 9.07 -8.30 7.17
N THR A 176 8.95 -7.29 8.00
CA THR A 176 8.78 -7.39 9.45
C THR A 176 7.55 -6.59 9.85
N GLU A 177 7.04 -6.78 11.06
CA GLU A 177 5.96 -5.96 11.61
C GLU A 177 6.26 -4.45 11.49
N GLY A 178 7.49 -4.04 11.84
CA GLY A 178 7.91 -2.63 11.75
C GLY A 178 7.88 -2.08 10.34
N ILE A 179 8.38 -2.85 9.34
CA ILE A 179 8.34 -2.48 7.93
C ILE A 179 6.88 -2.38 7.44
N MET A 180 6.02 -3.32 7.85
CA MET A 180 4.61 -3.30 7.49
C MET A 180 3.93 -2.05 8.03
N LYS A 181 4.03 -1.80 9.33
CA LYS A 181 3.34 -0.69 9.99
C LYS A 181 3.82 0.68 9.51
N ALA A 182 5.13 0.88 9.43
CA ALA A 182 5.70 2.13 8.94
C ALA A 182 5.40 2.36 7.45
N GLY A 183 5.42 1.29 6.64
CA GLY A 183 5.08 1.34 5.22
C GLY A 183 3.61 1.70 4.99
N ILE A 184 2.69 1.11 5.71
CA ILE A 184 1.26 1.49 5.63
C ILE A 184 1.08 2.96 6.01
N ALA A 185 1.77 3.47 7.03
CA ALA A 185 1.68 4.89 7.39
C ALA A 185 2.22 5.79 6.27
N HIS A 186 3.33 5.42 5.63
CA HIS A 186 3.89 6.14 4.49
C HIS A 186 2.89 6.22 3.32
N GLU A 187 2.37 5.09 2.88
CA GLU A 187 1.43 5.02 1.75
C GLU A 187 0.07 5.62 2.09
N TYR A 188 -0.35 5.54 3.35
CA TYR A 188 -1.56 6.22 3.84
C TYR A 188 -1.44 7.74 3.69
N HIS A 189 -0.27 8.33 4.03
CA HIS A 189 -0.05 9.75 3.82
C HIS A 189 -0.16 10.13 2.34
N HIS A 190 0.45 9.36 1.45
CA HIS A 190 0.31 9.55 0.01
C HIS A 190 -1.14 9.52 -0.44
N SER A 191 -1.91 8.54 0.04
CA SER A 191 -3.34 8.40 -0.25
C SER A 191 -4.14 9.62 0.20
N ALA A 192 -4.00 10.05 1.46
CA ALA A 192 -4.70 11.19 2.02
C ALA A 192 -4.31 12.52 1.34
N TRP A 193 -3.03 12.66 0.94
CA TRP A 193 -2.59 13.83 0.17
C TRP A 193 -3.19 13.82 -1.24
N THR A 194 -3.18 12.68 -1.93
CA THR A 194 -3.75 12.52 -3.28
C THR A 194 -5.21 12.90 -3.31
N GLU A 195 -5.99 12.42 -2.36
CA GLU A 195 -7.39 12.74 -2.19
C GLU A 195 -7.66 14.24 -2.15
N LYS A 196 -6.90 14.96 -1.34
CA LYS A 196 -7.20 16.36 -1.00
C LYS A 196 -6.52 17.37 -1.91
N TYR A 197 -5.36 17.03 -2.47
CA TYR A 197 -4.45 18.05 -3.05
C TYR A 197 -3.96 17.74 -4.47
N LEU A 198 -3.98 16.51 -4.97
CA LEU A 198 -3.42 16.17 -6.28
C LEU A 198 -3.94 17.08 -7.40
N ARG A 199 -5.25 17.28 -7.51
CA ARG A 199 -5.85 18.08 -8.59
C ARG A 199 -5.41 19.55 -8.58
N LYS A 200 -5.01 20.06 -7.41
CA LYS A 200 -4.54 21.43 -7.23
C LYS A 200 -3.04 21.57 -7.49
N ALA A 201 -2.30 20.45 -7.36
CA ALA A 201 -0.85 20.41 -7.50
C ALA A 201 -0.39 20.21 -8.95
N LEU A 202 -1.27 19.77 -9.85
CA LEU A 202 -0.89 19.51 -11.25
C LEU A 202 -0.57 20.76 -12.04
N PRO A 203 0.47 20.77 -12.92
CA PRO A 203 1.42 19.66 -13.14
C PRO A 203 2.45 19.55 -12.01
N ILE A 204 2.99 18.34 -11.80
CA ILE A 204 3.92 18.01 -10.71
C ILE A 204 5.36 18.25 -11.16
N SER A 205 6.09 19.09 -10.44
CA SER A 205 7.52 19.34 -10.67
C SER A 205 8.42 18.36 -9.88
N VAL A 206 9.71 18.39 -10.15
CA VAL A 206 10.72 17.66 -9.34
C VAL A 206 10.61 18.04 -7.87
N LEU A 207 10.50 19.33 -7.55
CA LEU A 207 10.36 19.80 -6.18
C LEU A 207 9.07 19.26 -5.52
N ASP A 208 7.96 19.22 -6.28
CA ASP A 208 6.71 18.68 -5.76
C ASP A 208 6.87 17.20 -5.39
N ASN A 209 7.53 16.40 -6.23
CA ASN A 209 7.78 14.99 -5.96
C ASN A 209 8.72 14.78 -4.77
N LEU A 210 9.78 15.57 -4.64
CA LEU A 210 10.69 15.49 -3.48
C LEU A 210 9.95 15.79 -2.18
N ILE A 211 9.14 16.84 -2.16
CA ILE A 211 8.35 17.21 -0.98
C ILE A 211 7.22 16.20 -0.72
N PHE A 212 6.63 15.62 -1.75
CA PHE A 212 5.62 14.56 -1.63
C PHE A 212 6.18 13.36 -0.88
N GLU A 213 7.34 12.85 -1.30
CA GLU A 213 8.04 11.77 -0.60
C GLU A 213 8.50 12.22 0.80
N GLY A 214 9.04 13.42 0.92
CA GLY A 214 9.51 13.95 2.20
C GLY A 214 8.42 14.08 3.26
N LYS A 215 7.21 14.44 2.85
CA LYS A 215 6.04 14.48 3.73
C LYS A 215 5.64 13.09 4.21
N ALA A 216 5.62 12.10 3.31
CA ALA A 216 5.29 10.72 3.68
C ALA A 216 6.34 10.12 4.64
N VAL A 217 7.64 10.39 4.40
CA VAL A 217 8.71 9.99 5.33
C VAL A 217 8.58 10.71 6.68
N MET A 218 8.23 11.99 6.69
CA MET A 218 7.98 12.71 7.95
C MET A 218 6.82 12.07 8.70
N PHE A 219 5.74 11.76 8.00
CA PHE A 219 4.56 11.14 8.59
C PHE A 219 4.84 9.74 9.13
N GLU A 220 5.53 8.85 8.37
CA GLU A 220 5.91 7.53 8.86
C GLU A 220 6.68 7.59 10.18
N LYS A 221 7.62 8.55 10.29
CA LYS A 221 8.45 8.74 11.49
C LYS A 221 7.69 9.36 12.67
N LEU A 222 6.65 10.12 12.42
CA LEU A 222 5.77 10.64 13.46
C LEU A 222 4.84 9.54 14.00
N VAL A 223 4.29 8.71 13.10
CA VAL A 223 3.37 7.63 13.48
C VAL A 223 4.12 6.46 14.10
N TYR A 224 5.27 6.07 13.54
CA TYR A 224 6.10 4.94 13.97
C TYR A 224 7.57 5.32 14.18
N PRO A 225 7.88 6.16 15.18
CA PRO A 225 9.26 6.64 15.42
C PRO A 225 10.25 5.53 15.79
N GLU A 226 9.77 4.40 16.30
CA GLU A 226 10.55 3.22 16.68
C GLU A 226 10.97 2.35 15.49
N HIS A 227 10.35 2.55 14.31
CA HIS A 227 10.63 1.76 13.12
C HIS A 227 11.32 2.61 12.05
N VAL A 228 12.29 2.00 11.37
CA VAL A 228 13.01 2.65 10.26
C VAL A 228 12.64 1.92 8.98
N LEU A 229 11.69 2.47 8.23
CA LEU A 229 11.39 2.05 6.86
C LEU A 229 12.34 2.76 5.89
N THR A 230 12.33 4.10 5.93
CA THR A 230 13.12 4.94 5.04
C THR A 230 14.36 5.46 5.78
N PRO A 231 15.56 4.93 5.49
CA PRO A 231 16.80 5.46 6.07
C PRO A 231 17.10 6.84 5.48
N ILE A 232 17.38 7.82 6.36
CA ILE A 232 17.60 9.20 5.96
C ILE A 232 19.05 9.61 6.22
N ASN A 233 19.72 10.11 5.16
CA ASN A 233 21.00 10.79 5.29
C ASN A 233 20.76 12.27 5.64
N MET A 234 21.13 12.65 6.87
CA MET A 234 20.98 14.04 7.36
C MET A 234 22.09 15.00 6.95
N ASN A 235 23.12 14.51 6.25
CA ASN A 235 24.20 15.36 5.77
C ASN A 235 23.70 16.29 4.64
N TYR A 236 24.28 17.49 4.59
CA TYR A 236 24.06 18.47 3.52
C TYR A 236 25.28 18.46 2.60
N GLU A 237 25.23 17.68 1.51
CA GLU A 237 26.34 17.47 0.60
C GLU A 237 26.17 18.35 -0.64
N LYS A 238 26.93 19.48 -0.67
CA LYS A 238 26.81 20.51 -1.72
C LYS A 238 27.02 19.95 -3.14
N GLU A 239 27.86 18.94 -3.29
CA GLU A 239 28.11 18.28 -4.57
C GLU A 239 26.82 17.67 -5.15
N TYR A 240 26.11 16.86 -4.35
CA TYR A 240 24.85 16.24 -4.79
C TYR A 240 23.74 17.27 -4.99
N TRP A 241 23.66 18.27 -4.10
CA TRP A 241 22.69 19.35 -4.23
C TRP A 241 22.87 20.11 -5.55
N SER A 242 24.10 20.46 -5.92
CA SER A 242 24.39 21.17 -7.16
C SER A 242 23.98 20.40 -8.43
N ASN A 243 23.87 19.05 -8.34
CA ASN A 243 23.43 18.22 -9.45
C ASN A 243 21.90 18.24 -9.67
N ILE A 244 21.12 18.72 -8.69
CA ILE A 244 19.66 18.71 -8.75
C ILE A 244 19.00 20.08 -8.65
N GLU A 245 19.68 21.08 -8.07
CA GLU A 245 19.09 22.39 -7.75
C GLU A 245 18.44 23.05 -8.98
N ALA A 246 19.10 22.99 -10.14
CA ALA A 246 18.59 23.57 -11.38
C ALA A 246 17.36 22.85 -11.93
N ASP A 247 17.15 21.59 -11.54
CA ASP A 247 16.07 20.74 -12.03
C ASP A 247 14.79 20.83 -11.18
N LEU A 248 14.82 21.49 -10.01
CA LEU A 248 13.68 21.53 -9.07
C LEU A 248 12.39 22.04 -9.70
N GLY A 249 12.47 22.98 -10.64
CA GLY A 249 11.32 23.49 -11.36
C GLY A 249 10.95 22.69 -12.63
N SER A 250 11.67 21.63 -12.95
CA SER A 250 11.40 20.79 -14.11
C SER A 250 10.19 19.90 -13.87
N TYR A 251 9.46 19.60 -14.97
CA TYR A 251 8.33 18.64 -14.99
C TYR A 251 8.73 17.31 -15.65
N ASP A 252 10.04 17.03 -15.76
CA ASP A 252 10.53 15.77 -16.30
C ASP A 252 10.37 14.64 -15.26
N PHE A 253 9.44 13.76 -15.54
CA PHE A 253 9.15 12.60 -14.68
C PHE A 253 10.35 11.66 -14.53
N ASN A 254 11.09 11.41 -15.62
CA ASN A 254 12.26 10.51 -15.55
C ASN A 254 13.36 11.12 -14.67
N ARG A 255 13.58 12.42 -14.80
CA ARG A 255 14.55 13.12 -13.95
C ARG A 255 14.11 13.14 -12.49
N SER A 256 12.82 13.36 -12.25
CA SER A 256 12.25 13.27 -10.90
C SER A 256 12.46 11.90 -10.28
N HIS A 257 12.12 10.84 -11.01
CA HIS A 257 12.30 9.46 -10.55
C HIS A 257 13.76 9.12 -10.28
N GLU A 258 14.66 9.54 -11.16
CA GLU A 258 16.09 9.37 -11.00
C GLU A 258 16.61 10.03 -9.70
N ILE A 259 16.19 11.26 -9.42
CA ILE A 259 16.59 11.97 -8.20
C ILE A 259 16.02 11.28 -6.96
N ILE A 260 14.74 10.86 -7.00
CA ILE A 260 14.09 10.18 -5.88
C ILE A 260 14.81 8.88 -5.54
N MET A 261 15.04 8.04 -6.53
CA MET A 261 15.63 6.70 -6.33
C MET A 261 17.16 6.72 -6.14
N GLY A 262 17.80 7.79 -6.56
CA GLY A 262 19.24 7.89 -6.66
C GLY A 262 19.79 7.24 -7.92
N GLY A 263 20.54 7.97 -8.69
CA GLY A 263 21.18 7.54 -9.94
C GLY A 263 22.02 8.68 -10.48
N ASN A 264 22.86 8.43 -11.52
CA ASN A 264 23.76 9.42 -12.10
C ASN A 264 24.56 10.18 -11.02
N ASP A 265 25.29 9.41 -10.21
CA ASP A 265 26.15 9.90 -9.12
C ASP A 265 25.41 10.39 -7.85
N LEU A 266 24.10 10.26 -7.79
CA LEU A 266 23.34 10.48 -6.55
C LEU A 266 23.31 9.20 -5.67
N PRO A 267 23.38 9.34 -4.34
CA PRO A 267 23.23 8.19 -3.43
C PRO A 267 21.86 7.49 -3.59
N PRO A 268 21.78 6.18 -3.28
CA PRO A 268 20.48 5.48 -3.28
C PRO A 268 19.45 6.21 -2.42
N ILE A 269 18.21 6.29 -2.92
CA ILE A 269 17.05 6.97 -2.29
C ILE A 269 17.35 8.42 -1.88
N TYR A 270 18.18 9.12 -2.67
CA TYR A 270 18.61 10.48 -2.37
C TYR A 270 17.45 11.44 -2.16
N GLY A 271 16.45 11.39 -3.04
CA GLY A 271 15.29 12.29 -2.97
C GLY A 271 14.44 12.12 -1.72
N TYR A 272 14.34 10.92 -1.16
CA TYR A 272 13.68 10.69 0.13
C TYR A 272 14.37 11.46 1.26
N SER A 273 15.70 11.42 1.28
CA SER A 273 16.49 12.17 2.26
C SER A 273 16.36 13.68 2.09
N GLU A 274 16.44 14.17 0.85
CA GLU A 274 16.32 15.60 0.56
C GLU A 274 14.90 16.11 0.87
N GLY A 275 13.86 15.41 0.41
CA GLY A 275 12.48 15.76 0.69
C GLY A 275 12.18 15.80 2.20
N TYR A 276 12.62 14.79 2.94
CA TYR A 276 12.49 14.78 4.41
C TYR A 276 13.19 15.98 5.06
N LYS A 277 14.44 16.29 4.65
CA LYS A 277 15.18 17.45 5.18
C LYS A 277 14.50 18.76 4.86
N MET A 278 13.89 18.91 3.67
CA MET A 278 13.12 20.08 3.28
C MET A 278 11.90 20.28 4.21
N VAL A 279 11.10 19.24 4.42
CA VAL A 279 9.95 19.27 5.33
C VAL A 279 10.40 19.54 6.76
N LYS A 280 11.46 18.87 7.21
CA LYS A 280 12.03 19.09 8.54
C LYS A 280 12.53 20.53 8.73
N SER A 281 13.19 21.11 7.74
CA SER A 281 13.68 22.50 7.82
C SER A 281 12.53 23.49 7.98
N TYR A 282 11.40 23.25 7.30
CA TYR A 282 10.19 24.01 7.51
C TYR A 282 9.62 23.86 8.92
N LEU A 283 9.50 22.62 9.41
CA LEU A 283 8.94 22.33 10.75
C LEU A 283 9.84 22.86 11.88
N ASP A 284 11.16 22.84 11.71
CA ASP A 284 12.09 23.41 12.70
C ASP A 284 11.89 24.92 12.89
N LEU A 285 11.45 25.64 11.85
CA LEU A 285 11.11 27.07 11.90
C LEU A 285 9.64 27.31 12.27
N ASN A 286 8.78 26.28 12.19
CA ASN A 286 7.35 26.37 12.43
C ASN A 286 6.90 25.20 13.32
N PRO A 287 7.35 25.13 14.59
CA PRO A 287 7.14 23.96 15.45
C PRO A 287 5.67 23.72 15.82
N ASP A 288 4.83 24.74 15.70
CA ASP A 288 3.39 24.67 15.99
C ASP A 288 2.55 24.23 14.78
N ALA A 289 3.17 24.01 13.61
CA ALA A 289 2.44 23.59 12.40
C ALA A 289 1.86 22.18 12.59
N THR A 290 0.55 22.07 12.42
CA THR A 290 -0.16 20.78 12.50
C THR A 290 0.14 19.88 11.30
N ILE A 291 -0.12 18.58 11.44
CA ILE A 291 0.06 17.62 10.35
C ILE A 291 -0.79 18.00 9.13
N GLU A 292 -2.02 18.41 9.33
CA GLU A 292 -2.90 18.87 8.25
C GLU A 292 -2.33 20.10 7.54
N GLU A 293 -1.82 21.08 8.29
CA GLU A 293 -1.27 22.33 7.73
C GLU A 293 -0.07 22.05 6.82
N TRP A 294 0.95 21.32 7.30
CA TRP A 294 2.11 21.05 6.46
C TRP A 294 1.83 20.04 5.35
N THR A 295 0.88 19.11 5.54
CA THR A 295 0.40 18.23 4.46
C THR A 295 -0.26 19.05 3.34
N ALA A 296 -1.08 20.04 3.69
CA ALA A 296 -1.78 20.92 2.74
C ALA A 296 -0.85 21.91 2.02
N MET A 297 0.30 22.23 2.62
CA MET A 297 1.19 23.29 2.12
C MET A 297 1.81 22.91 0.78
N SER A 298 1.96 23.86 -0.13
CA SER A 298 2.64 23.64 -1.41
C SER A 298 4.12 23.30 -1.20
N ALA A 299 4.69 22.56 -2.14
CA ALA A 299 6.12 22.21 -2.10
C ALA A 299 6.99 23.48 -2.09
N LYS A 300 6.63 24.48 -2.91
CA LYS A 300 7.31 25.77 -2.95
C LYS A 300 7.30 26.47 -1.59
N ASP A 301 6.15 26.51 -0.92
CA ASP A 301 6.05 27.16 0.39
C ASP A 301 6.89 26.44 1.46
N ILE A 302 6.88 25.11 1.48
CA ILE A 302 7.73 24.33 2.39
C ILE A 302 9.20 24.63 2.14
N PHE A 303 9.65 24.63 0.89
CA PHE A 303 11.01 24.87 0.50
C PHE A 303 11.47 26.30 0.86
N GLU A 304 10.70 27.33 0.47
CA GLU A 304 11.04 28.73 0.69
C GLU A 304 10.94 29.14 2.17
N LYS A 305 9.82 28.80 2.84
CA LYS A 305 9.61 29.14 4.26
C LYS A 305 10.50 28.33 5.19
N GLY A 306 10.91 27.12 4.76
CA GLY A 306 11.92 26.30 5.44
C GLY A 306 13.33 26.80 5.22
N LYS A 307 13.56 27.79 4.33
CA LYS A 307 14.87 28.33 3.98
C LYS A 307 15.88 27.25 3.60
N TYR A 308 15.41 26.24 2.87
CA TYR A 308 16.19 25.03 2.66
C TYR A 308 17.46 25.27 1.87
N ALA A 309 17.44 26.12 0.84
CA ALA A 309 18.61 26.46 0.03
C ALA A 309 19.76 27.02 0.87
N GLU A 310 19.45 27.81 1.94
CA GLU A 310 20.47 28.39 2.84
C GLU A 310 21.34 27.32 3.55
N LYS A 311 20.90 26.04 3.58
CA LYS A 311 21.67 24.93 4.18
C LYS A 311 22.90 24.54 3.35
N TYR A 312 22.96 24.98 2.09
CA TYR A 312 24.04 24.67 1.16
C TYR A 312 24.94 25.87 0.83
N GLU A 313 24.64 27.06 1.38
CA GLU A 313 25.49 28.24 1.31
C GLU A 313 26.70 28.15 2.26
#